data_2f5fe55c3ad7efa6359a9c301127b9d9
#
_entry.id   2f5fe55c3ad7efa6359a9c301127b9d9
#
_cell.length_a   1.000
_cell.length_b   1.000
_cell.length_c   1.000
_cell.angle_alpha   90.00
_cell.angle_beta   90.00
_cell.angle_gamma   90.00
#
_symmetry.space_group_name_H-M   'P 1'
#
loop_
_entity.id
_entity.type
_entity.pdbx_description
1 polymer ?
#
loop_
_entity_poly.entity_id
_entity_poly.type
_entity_poly.pdbx_seq_one_letter_code
_entity_poly.pdbx_strand_id
1 'polypeptide(L)'
;FLRAIELDPEYASAYGAAAWCHVWRKVNGWMQDRPAEIAEGERLARLAVACGRDDAVALTRGGHALGHLARDLDGGIALIDRALLLNPNFAPAWFLGGFLRIFHGETESAMALLSHAVRLSPLDPEMFRMQAGIALAQFFAGEYDAAASWAEKALGNLPTLLVGAVIAAASHALAGRPEPARHYVARVRVLDPTLCQASLAEWLPIHRAQDLARLAEGLRAAGLE
;
A
#
# COMPACT_ATOMS: atom_id res chain seq x y z
N PHE A 1 15.36 -11.12 8.22
CA PHE A 1 14.27 -12.12 8.23
C PHE A 1 14.75 -13.47 7.67
N LEU A 2 15.50 -13.53 6.54
CA LEU A 2 15.96 -14.79 5.95
C LEU A 2 16.81 -15.60 6.94
N ARG A 3 17.70 -14.95 7.70
CA ARG A 3 18.50 -15.63 8.73
C ARG A 3 17.63 -16.20 9.88
N ALA A 4 16.52 -15.54 10.22
CA ALA A 4 15.58 -16.07 11.21
C ALA A 4 14.88 -17.33 10.70
N ILE A 5 14.50 -17.35 9.42
CA ILE A 5 13.91 -18.51 8.75
C ILE A 5 14.89 -19.69 8.67
N GLU A 6 16.18 -19.43 8.44
CA GLU A 6 17.21 -20.48 8.44
C GLU A 6 17.38 -21.12 9.84
N LEU A 7 17.24 -20.33 10.90
CA LEU A 7 17.38 -20.79 12.28
C LEU A 7 16.12 -21.50 12.78
N ASP A 8 14.96 -21.04 12.35
CA ASP A 8 13.66 -21.60 12.69
C ASP A 8 12.75 -21.59 11.44
N PRO A 9 12.72 -22.71 10.69
CA PRO A 9 11.89 -22.85 9.49
C PRO A 9 10.38 -22.80 9.74
N GLU A 10 9.93 -22.88 10.99
CA GLU A 10 8.51 -22.74 11.35
C GLU A 10 8.15 -21.32 11.81
N TYR A 11 9.10 -20.38 11.86
CA TYR A 11 8.86 -19.01 12.30
C TYR A 11 8.03 -18.22 11.28
N ALA A 12 6.72 -18.38 11.33
CA ALA A 12 5.75 -17.83 10.39
C ALA A 12 5.84 -16.30 10.21
N SER A 13 5.98 -15.56 11.33
CA SER A 13 6.10 -14.10 11.29
C SER A 13 7.33 -13.62 10.52
N ALA A 14 8.44 -14.39 10.50
CA ALA A 14 9.64 -14.05 9.73
C ALA A 14 9.39 -14.16 8.21
N TYR A 15 8.66 -15.19 7.77
CA TYR A 15 8.21 -15.33 6.39
C TYR A 15 7.31 -14.15 5.97
N GLY A 16 6.33 -13.78 6.82
CA GLY A 16 5.44 -12.65 6.56
C GLY A 16 6.20 -11.33 6.44
N ALA A 17 7.17 -11.09 7.30
CA ALA A 17 8.02 -9.90 7.26
C ALA A 17 8.91 -9.87 6.02
N ALA A 18 9.47 -11.00 5.60
CA ALA A 18 10.27 -11.11 4.37
C ALA A 18 9.40 -10.86 3.13
N ALA A 19 8.21 -11.46 3.05
CA ALA A 19 7.25 -11.23 1.96
C ALA A 19 6.86 -9.76 1.87
N TRP A 20 6.61 -9.12 3.01
CA TRP A 20 6.28 -7.70 3.08
C TRP A 20 7.41 -6.80 2.57
N CYS A 21 8.68 -7.16 2.75
CA CYS A 21 9.79 -6.43 2.15
C CYS A 21 9.70 -6.38 0.62
N HIS A 22 9.24 -7.45 -0.03
CA HIS A 22 9.03 -7.44 -1.49
C HIS A 22 7.90 -6.49 -1.90
N VAL A 23 6.80 -6.41 -1.12
CA VAL A 23 5.77 -5.39 -1.36
C VAL A 23 6.36 -3.99 -1.26
N TRP A 24 7.14 -3.72 -0.20
CA TRP A 24 7.77 -2.41 0.00
C TRP A 24 8.72 -2.04 -1.13
N ARG A 25 9.51 -2.99 -1.63
CA ARG A 25 10.39 -2.80 -2.79
C ARG A 25 9.60 -2.52 -4.06
N LYS A 26 8.47 -3.23 -4.28
CA LYS A 26 7.59 -3.02 -5.43
C LYS A 26 7.00 -1.61 -5.45
N VAL A 27 6.41 -1.18 -4.34
CA VAL A 27 5.69 0.12 -4.28
C VAL A 27 6.61 1.33 -4.31
N ASN A 28 7.92 1.15 -4.03
CA ASN A 28 8.91 2.22 -4.10
C ASN A 28 9.81 2.14 -5.35
N GLY A 29 9.53 1.25 -6.31
CA GLY A 29 10.30 1.14 -7.54
C GLY A 29 11.72 0.55 -7.36
N TRP A 30 11.95 -0.22 -6.28
CA TRP A 30 13.31 -0.72 -5.93
C TRP A 30 13.57 -2.16 -6.38
N MET A 31 12.64 -2.81 -7.05
CA MET A 31 12.86 -4.15 -7.61
C MET A 31 13.81 -4.09 -8.82
N GLN A 32 14.80 -4.97 -8.85
CA GLN A 32 15.75 -5.12 -9.97
C GLN A 32 15.26 -6.18 -10.96
N ASP A 33 14.93 -7.38 -10.45
CA ASP A 33 14.26 -8.44 -11.20
C ASP A 33 12.83 -8.57 -10.70
N ARG A 34 11.94 -7.78 -11.28
CA ARG A 34 10.56 -7.67 -10.84
C ARG A 34 9.81 -9.00 -10.85
N PRO A 35 9.87 -9.83 -11.92
CA PRO A 35 9.21 -11.14 -11.93
C PRO A 35 9.73 -12.08 -10.84
N ALA A 36 11.03 -12.20 -10.68
CA ALA A 36 11.64 -13.07 -9.69
C ALA A 36 11.35 -12.61 -8.26
N GLU A 37 11.43 -11.29 -8.00
CA GLU A 37 11.15 -10.73 -6.67
C GLU A 37 9.66 -10.84 -6.29
N ILE A 38 8.73 -10.72 -7.24
CA ILE A 38 7.31 -10.96 -7.03
C ILE A 38 7.06 -12.43 -6.69
N ALA A 39 7.60 -13.35 -7.49
CA ALA A 39 7.44 -14.79 -7.26
C ALA A 39 7.98 -15.22 -5.89
N GLU A 40 9.14 -14.71 -5.49
CA GLU A 40 9.71 -14.99 -4.17
C GLU A 40 8.86 -14.39 -3.04
N GLY A 41 8.38 -13.16 -3.19
CA GLY A 41 7.47 -12.54 -2.23
C GLY A 41 6.18 -13.33 -2.04
N GLU A 42 5.59 -13.82 -3.13
CA GLU A 42 4.41 -14.71 -3.08
C GLU A 42 4.71 -16.04 -2.38
N ARG A 43 5.83 -16.67 -2.70
CA ARG A 43 6.26 -17.92 -2.06
C ARG A 43 6.38 -17.75 -0.54
N LEU A 44 7.06 -16.70 -0.11
CA LEU A 44 7.23 -16.36 1.31
C LEU A 44 5.89 -16.07 1.99
N ALA A 45 4.99 -15.34 1.31
CA ALA A 45 3.66 -15.04 1.84
C ALA A 45 2.82 -16.31 2.05
N ARG A 46 2.86 -17.26 1.09
CA ARG A 46 2.16 -18.54 1.23
C ARG A 46 2.71 -19.37 2.40
N LEU A 47 4.02 -19.38 2.60
CA LEU A 47 4.66 -20.05 3.74
C LEU A 47 4.26 -19.38 5.06
N ALA A 48 4.24 -18.04 5.14
CA ALA A 48 3.78 -17.34 6.32
C ALA A 48 2.36 -17.77 6.74
N VAL A 49 1.44 -17.85 5.78
CA VAL A 49 0.06 -18.27 6.04
C VAL A 49 -0.03 -19.76 6.39
N ALA A 50 0.75 -20.63 5.75
CA ALA A 50 0.73 -22.06 5.99
C ALA A 50 1.24 -22.42 7.39
N CYS A 51 2.36 -21.81 7.82
CA CYS A 51 2.98 -22.04 9.12
C CYS A 51 2.27 -21.26 10.24
N GLY A 52 1.71 -20.07 9.95
CA GLY A 52 1.18 -19.14 10.95
C GLY A 52 -0.34 -19.03 10.97
N ARG A 53 -1.08 -20.16 10.97
CA ARG A 53 -2.54 -20.17 10.94
C ARG A 53 -3.21 -19.39 12.09
N ASP A 54 -2.55 -19.28 13.23
CA ASP A 54 -3.01 -18.60 14.43
C ASP A 54 -2.02 -17.48 14.88
N ASP A 55 -1.18 -17.03 13.95
CA ASP A 55 -0.24 -15.90 14.13
C ASP A 55 -0.78 -14.67 13.41
N ALA A 56 -1.28 -13.70 14.16
CA ALA A 56 -1.84 -12.47 13.62
C ALA A 56 -0.83 -11.66 12.76
N VAL A 57 0.46 -11.71 13.10
CA VAL A 57 1.51 -11.00 12.34
C VAL A 57 1.74 -11.68 10.99
N ALA A 58 1.86 -13.01 10.98
CA ALA A 58 2.06 -13.81 9.77
C ALA A 58 0.86 -13.68 8.82
N LEU A 59 -0.37 -13.81 9.35
CA LEU A 59 -1.59 -13.64 8.56
C LEU A 59 -1.72 -12.24 7.99
N THR A 60 -1.41 -11.20 8.77
CA THR A 60 -1.50 -9.81 8.32
C THR A 60 -0.50 -9.53 7.20
N ARG A 61 0.77 -9.83 7.40
CA ARG A 61 1.82 -9.52 6.43
C ARG A 61 1.74 -10.45 5.21
N GLY A 62 1.47 -11.74 5.42
CA GLY A 62 1.25 -12.70 4.36
C GLY A 62 0.02 -12.36 3.51
N GLY A 63 -1.11 -12.07 4.15
CA GLY A 63 -2.34 -11.66 3.47
C GLY A 63 -2.17 -10.38 2.65
N HIS A 64 -1.54 -9.35 3.23
CA HIS A 64 -1.23 -8.13 2.50
C HIS A 64 -0.30 -8.38 1.30
N ALA A 65 0.73 -9.23 1.47
CA ALA A 65 1.64 -9.55 0.38
C ALA A 65 0.94 -10.33 -0.74
N LEU A 66 0.07 -11.30 -0.42
CA LEU A 66 -0.73 -12.01 -1.42
C LEU A 66 -1.67 -11.06 -2.17
N GLY A 67 -2.38 -10.18 -1.46
CA GLY A 67 -3.24 -9.17 -2.09
C GLY A 67 -2.46 -8.24 -3.03
N HIS A 68 -1.23 -7.89 -2.67
CA HIS A 68 -0.43 -6.92 -3.43
C HIS A 68 0.40 -7.54 -4.56
N LEU A 69 1.02 -8.70 -4.33
CA LEU A 69 1.93 -9.36 -5.29
C LEU A 69 1.16 -10.33 -6.20
N ALA A 70 0.35 -11.23 -5.61
CA ALA A 70 -0.46 -12.20 -6.35
C ALA A 70 -1.79 -11.62 -6.85
N ARG A 71 -2.14 -10.38 -6.43
CA ARG A 71 -3.42 -9.71 -6.73
C ARG A 71 -4.65 -10.45 -6.19
N ASP A 72 -4.46 -11.34 -5.22
CA ASP A 72 -5.52 -12.04 -4.50
C ASP A 72 -6.05 -11.14 -3.36
N LEU A 73 -6.84 -10.12 -3.74
CA LEU A 73 -7.38 -9.15 -2.78
C LEU A 73 -8.36 -9.81 -1.81
N ASP A 74 -9.24 -10.68 -2.31
CA ASP A 74 -10.24 -11.35 -1.48
C ASP A 74 -9.59 -12.26 -0.44
N GLY A 75 -8.65 -13.10 -0.87
CA GLY A 75 -7.89 -13.96 0.03
C GLY A 75 -7.06 -13.15 1.03
N GLY A 76 -6.40 -12.07 0.57
CA GLY A 76 -5.64 -11.18 1.43
C GLY A 76 -6.49 -10.50 2.49
N ILE A 77 -7.67 -9.99 2.13
CA ILE A 77 -8.64 -9.38 3.05
C ILE A 77 -9.10 -10.41 4.09
N ALA A 78 -9.50 -11.60 3.66
CA ALA A 78 -9.97 -12.65 4.57
C ALA A 78 -8.90 -13.07 5.60
N LEU A 79 -7.63 -13.14 5.18
CA LEU A 79 -6.51 -13.44 6.08
C LEU A 79 -6.28 -12.33 7.11
N ILE A 80 -6.39 -11.07 6.70
CA ILE A 80 -6.24 -9.92 7.61
C ILE A 80 -7.45 -9.84 8.57
N ASP A 81 -8.65 -10.10 8.09
CA ASP A 81 -9.84 -10.16 8.96
C ASP A 81 -9.69 -11.25 10.03
N ARG A 82 -9.16 -12.43 9.66
CA ARG A 82 -8.81 -13.46 10.64
C ARG A 82 -7.74 -12.99 11.63
N ALA A 83 -6.72 -12.28 11.17
CA ALA A 83 -5.70 -11.70 12.06
C ALA A 83 -6.30 -10.73 13.08
N LEU A 84 -7.29 -9.92 12.69
CA LEU A 84 -8.00 -9.01 13.58
C LEU A 84 -8.88 -9.74 14.60
N LEU A 85 -9.42 -10.91 14.26
CA LEU A 85 -10.10 -11.77 15.23
C LEU A 85 -9.14 -12.35 16.27
N LEU A 86 -7.90 -12.67 15.88
CA LEU A 86 -6.87 -13.17 16.79
C LEU A 86 -6.27 -12.06 17.66
N ASN A 87 -6.04 -10.88 17.09
CA ASN A 87 -5.49 -9.73 17.80
C ASN A 87 -6.10 -8.41 17.30
N PRO A 88 -7.19 -7.94 17.90
CA PRO A 88 -7.84 -6.68 17.53
C PRO A 88 -7.01 -5.44 17.85
N ASN A 89 -5.95 -5.56 18.66
CA ASN A 89 -5.05 -4.46 19.01
C ASN A 89 -3.81 -4.36 18.11
N PHE A 90 -3.74 -5.15 17.04
CA PHE A 90 -2.62 -5.11 16.11
C PHE A 90 -2.82 -4.05 15.03
N ALA A 91 -2.34 -2.82 15.26
CA ALA A 91 -2.51 -1.69 14.35
C ALA A 91 -2.11 -1.98 12.89
N PRO A 92 -1.02 -2.73 12.58
CA PRO A 92 -0.70 -3.11 11.21
C PRO A 92 -1.83 -3.85 10.48
N ALA A 93 -2.61 -4.71 11.15
CA ALA A 93 -3.73 -5.40 10.50
C ALA A 93 -4.83 -4.42 10.06
N TRP A 94 -5.11 -3.41 10.86
CA TRP A 94 -6.08 -2.38 10.52
C TRP A 94 -5.66 -1.57 9.29
N PHE A 95 -4.44 -1.03 9.25
CA PHE A 95 -4.07 -0.19 8.12
C PHE A 95 -3.71 -0.99 6.86
N LEU A 96 -3.10 -2.17 6.96
CA LEU A 96 -2.84 -3.03 5.80
C LEU A 96 -4.14 -3.60 5.22
N GLY A 97 -5.10 -3.95 6.07
CA GLY A 97 -6.45 -4.31 5.64
C GLY A 97 -7.20 -3.15 4.98
N GLY A 98 -6.98 -1.93 5.46
CA GLY A 98 -7.46 -0.72 4.82
C GLY A 98 -6.94 -0.54 3.40
N PHE A 99 -5.63 -0.75 3.17
CA PHE A 99 -5.04 -0.69 1.82
C PHE A 99 -5.66 -1.71 0.86
N LEU A 100 -5.80 -2.97 1.28
CA LEU A 100 -6.40 -3.98 0.40
C LEU A 100 -7.85 -3.63 0.04
N ARG A 101 -8.62 -3.09 0.98
CA ARG A 101 -9.99 -2.63 0.73
C ARG A 101 -10.06 -1.42 -0.19
N ILE A 102 -9.09 -0.49 -0.12
CA ILE A 102 -9.00 0.60 -1.10
C ILE A 102 -8.82 0.02 -2.50
N PHE A 103 -7.89 -0.92 -2.67
CA PHE A 103 -7.62 -1.54 -3.98
C PHE A 103 -8.80 -2.38 -4.48
N HIS A 104 -9.56 -2.98 -3.58
CA HIS A 104 -10.79 -3.70 -3.91
C HIS A 104 -11.94 -2.75 -4.31
N GLY A 105 -11.89 -1.48 -3.86
CA GLY A 105 -12.90 -0.47 -4.13
C GLY A 105 -13.88 -0.22 -2.99
N GLU A 106 -13.59 -0.73 -1.80
CA GLU A 106 -14.37 -0.56 -0.56
C GLU A 106 -13.88 0.66 0.23
N THR A 107 -13.94 1.83 -0.38
CA THR A 107 -13.33 3.06 0.15
C THR A 107 -13.86 3.45 1.54
N GLU A 108 -15.15 3.29 1.79
CA GLU A 108 -15.79 3.65 3.06
C GLU A 108 -15.33 2.73 4.21
N SER A 109 -15.33 1.42 3.97
CA SER A 109 -14.80 0.41 4.89
C SER A 109 -13.32 0.65 5.18
N ALA A 110 -12.52 0.93 4.14
CA ALA A 110 -11.10 1.23 4.27
C ALA A 110 -10.83 2.45 5.16
N MET A 111 -11.61 3.53 5.01
CA MET A 111 -11.49 4.73 5.85
C MET A 111 -11.76 4.43 7.32
N ALA A 112 -12.74 3.58 7.63
CA ALA A 112 -13.02 3.17 9.00
C ALA A 112 -11.83 2.41 9.62
N LEU A 113 -11.22 1.49 8.87
CA LEU A 113 -10.05 0.72 9.32
C LEU A 113 -8.83 1.62 9.54
N LEU A 114 -8.51 2.49 8.58
CA LEU A 114 -7.37 3.42 8.67
C LEU A 114 -7.53 4.39 9.85
N SER A 115 -8.73 4.94 10.04
CA SER A 115 -9.03 5.82 11.16
C SER A 115 -8.90 5.09 12.51
N HIS A 116 -9.27 3.80 12.56
CA HIS A 116 -9.08 2.98 13.74
C HIS A 116 -7.59 2.74 14.02
N ALA A 117 -6.80 2.41 13.01
CA ALA A 117 -5.36 2.22 13.14
C ALA A 117 -4.66 3.46 13.73
N VAL A 118 -4.98 4.65 13.21
CA VAL A 118 -4.43 5.94 13.73
C VAL A 118 -4.78 6.16 15.20
N ARG A 119 -6.02 5.85 15.61
CA ARG A 119 -6.43 5.96 17.03
C ARG A 119 -5.74 4.93 17.92
N LEU A 120 -5.53 3.72 17.39
CA LEU A 120 -4.93 2.62 18.14
C LEU A 120 -3.43 2.85 18.37
N SER A 121 -2.72 3.44 17.41
CA SER A 121 -1.28 3.70 17.48
C SER A 121 -0.94 5.12 16.98
N PRO A 122 -1.25 6.17 17.78
CA PRO A 122 -1.08 7.56 17.34
C PRO A 122 0.38 8.01 17.17
N LEU A 123 1.32 7.28 17.75
CA LEU A 123 2.77 7.51 17.63
C LEU A 123 3.47 6.39 16.82
N ASP A 124 2.71 5.71 15.94
CA ASP A 124 3.25 4.63 15.13
C ASP A 124 4.40 5.12 14.23
N PRO A 125 5.55 4.44 14.21
CA PRO A 125 6.64 4.80 13.31
C PRO A 125 6.26 4.68 11.82
N GLU A 126 5.21 3.92 11.49
CA GLU A 126 4.65 3.80 10.14
C GLU A 126 3.43 4.74 9.89
N MET A 127 3.25 5.79 10.72
CA MET A 127 2.13 6.75 10.60
C MET A 127 2.02 7.33 9.18
N PHE A 128 3.13 7.56 8.49
CA PHE A 128 3.15 8.04 7.11
C PHE A 128 2.39 7.10 6.15
N ARG A 129 2.35 5.79 6.44
CA ARG A 129 1.60 4.81 5.63
C ARG A 129 0.09 4.92 5.89
N MET A 130 -0.31 5.08 7.15
CA MET A 130 -1.72 5.29 7.49
C MET A 130 -2.23 6.57 6.84
N GLN A 131 -1.45 7.65 6.88
CA GLN A 131 -1.76 8.92 6.22
C GLN A 131 -1.85 8.78 4.69
N ALA A 132 -0.92 8.03 4.06
CA ALA A 132 -0.99 7.75 2.63
C ALA A 132 -2.21 6.89 2.25
N GLY A 133 -2.60 5.93 3.10
CA GLY A 133 -3.82 5.15 2.94
C GLY A 133 -5.07 6.04 2.98
N ILE A 134 -5.16 6.94 3.97
CA ILE A 134 -6.25 7.92 4.06
C ILE A 134 -6.27 8.82 2.82
N ALA A 135 -5.11 9.30 2.38
CA ALA A 135 -5.01 10.11 1.16
C ALA A 135 -5.54 9.37 -0.07
N LEU A 136 -5.17 8.09 -0.24
CA LEU A 136 -5.61 7.28 -1.37
C LEU A 136 -7.13 7.01 -1.31
N ALA A 137 -7.67 6.73 -0.12
CA ALA A 137 -9.11 6.54 0.08
C ALA A 137 -9.89 7.82 -0.26
N GLN A 138 -9.43 8.99 0.23
CA GLN A 138 -10.04 10.29 -0.11
C GLN A 138 -9.95 10.59 -1.61
N PHE A 139 -8.83 10.25 -2.25
CA PHE A 139 -8.66 10.41 -3.69
C PHE A 139 -9.73 9.62 -4.48
N PHE A 140 -9.94 8.34 -4.14
CA PHE A 140 -10.95 7.53 -4.81
C PHE A 140 -12.40 7.90 -4.42
N ALA A 141 -12.59 8.55 -3.29
CA ALA A 141 -13.87 9.18 -2.93
C ALA A 141 -14.15 10.47 -3.72
N GLY A 142 -13.16 11.03 -4.44
CA GLY A 142 -13.28 12.31 -5.16
C GLY A 142 -12.97 13.53 -4.30
N GLU A 143 -12.54 13.35 -3.07
CA GLU A 143 -12.23 14.41 -2.11
C GLU A 143 -10.77 14.87 -2.28
N TYR A 144 -10.47 15.50 -3.44
CA TYR A 144 -9.10 15.79 -3.86
C TYR A 144 -8.35 16.74 -2.95
N ASP A 145 -9.03 17.73 -2.34
CA ASP A 145 -8.39 18.65 -1.39
C ASP A 145 -7.94 17.93 -0.11
N ALA A 146 -8.79 17.07 0.43
CA ALA A 146 -8.45 16.24 1.58
C ALA A 146 -7.35 15.24 1.23
N ALA A 147 -7.42 14.60 0.06
CA ALA A 147 -6.42 13.66 -0.42
C ALA A 147 -5.03 14.32 -0.54
N ALA A 148 -4.93 15.51 -1.13
CA ALA A 148 -3.69 16.27 -1.23
C ALA A 148 -3.12 16.58 0.16
N SER A 149 -3.95 17.10 1.07
CA SER A 149 -3.53 17.44 2.44
C SER A 149 -2.97 16.23 3.20
N TRP A 150 -3.63 15.05 3.10
CA TRP A 150 -3.14 13.83 3.74
C TRP A 150 -1.88 13.28 3.08
N ALA A 151 -1.76 13.36 1.76
CA ALA A 151 -0.54 12.96 1.04
C ALA A 151 0.66 13.84 1.45
N GLU A 152 0.46 15.15 1.58
CA GLU A 152 1.49 16.09 2.04
C GLU A 152 1.93 15.81 3.48
N LYS A 153 1.00 15.46 4.38
CA LYS A 153 1.33 15.03 5.75
C LYS A 153 2.19 13.76 5.73
N ALA A 154 1.83 12.77 4.91
CA ALA A 154 2.62 11.55 4.75
C ALA A 154 4.03 11.85 4.24
N LEU A 155 4.18 12.75 3.27
CA LEU A 155 5.45 13.20 2.72
C LEU A 155 6.27 14.04 3.70
N GLY A 156 5.62 14.74 4.63
CA GLY A 156 6.28 15.42 5.74
C GLY A 156 6.98 14.44 6.69
N ASN A 157 6.39 13.26 6.92
CA ASN A 157 6.97 12.20 7.74
C ASN A 157 8.00 11.33 6.96
N LEU A 158 7.72 11.02 5.70
CA LEU A 158 8.64 10.28 4.82
C LEU A 158 8.74 10.96 3.46
N PRO A 159 9.72 11.85 3.25
CA PRO A 159 9.89 12.58 2.01
C PRO A 159 10.08 11.71 0.76
N THR A 160 10.55 10.49 0.89
CA THR A 160 10.79 9.55 -0.22
C THR A 160 9.63 8.59 -0.49
N LEU A 161 8.45 8.85 0.07
CA LEU A 161 7.28 8.00 -0.11
C LEU A 161 6.68 8.19 -1.51
N LEU A 162 6.95 7.24 -2.42
CA LEU A 162 6.51 7.33 -3.82
C LEU A 162 4.98 7.46 -3.93
N VAL A 163 4.22 6.60 -3.23
CA VAL A 163 2.75 6.64 -3.27
C VAL A 163 2.20 7.98 -2.78
N GLY A 164 2.82 8.60 -1.78
CA GLY A 164 2.45 9.93 -1.30
C GLY A 164 2.63 11.01 -2.38
N ALA A 165 3.77 10.97 -3.09
CA ALA A 165 4.04 11.90 -4.20
C ALA A 165 3.06 11.72 -5.38
N VAL A 166 2.74 10.47 -5.71
CA VAL A 166 1.76 10.13 -6.77
C VAL A 166 0.37 10.65 -6.42
N ILE A 167 -0.10 10.40 -5.19
CA ILE A 167 -1.43 10.85 -4.76
C ILE A 167 -1.48 12.40 -4.70
N ALA A 168 -0.44 13.05 -4.17
CA ALA A 168 -0.36 14.50 -4.13
C ALA A 168 -0.43 15.10 -5.55
N ALA A 169 0.35 14.56 -6.50
CA ALA A 169 0.34 15.02 -7.90
C ALA A 169 -1.06 14.92 -8.52
N ALA A 170 -1.67 13.74 -8.45
CA ALA A 170 -2.99 13.48 -9.04
C ALA A 170 -4.09 14.32 -8.36
N SER A 171 -4.05 14.42 -7.02
CA SER A 171 -5.03 15.19 -6.25
C SER A 171 -4.97 16.69 -6.56
N HIS A 172 -3.77 17.28 -6.59
CA HIS A 172 -3.63 18.69 -6.95
C HIS A 172 -4.10 18.97 -8.38
N ALA A 173 -3.79 18.08 -9.33
CA ALA A 173 -4.21 18.25 -10.70
C ALA A 173 -5.73 18.24 -10.83
N LEU A 174 -6.41 17.25 -10.23
CA LEU A 174 -7.88 17.14 -10.27
C LEU A 174 -8.58 18.21 -9.42
N ALA A 175 -7.90 18.81 -8.45
CA ALA A 175 -8.38 19.97 -7.71
C ALA A 175 -8.09 21.32 -8.42
N GLY A 176 -7.60 21.31 -9.68
CA GLY A 176 -7.33 22.52 -10.45
C GLY A 176 -6.09 23.31 -10.02
N ARG A 177 -5.12 22.67 -9.37
CA ARG A 177 -3.86 23.29 -8.87
C ARG A 177 -2.65 22.77 -9.67
N PRO A 178 -2.41 23.27 -10.89
CA PRO A 178 -1.38 22.71 -11.79
C PRO A 178 0.05 22.90 -11.30
N GLU A 179 0.38 23.96 -10.59
CA GLU A 179 1.74 24.20 -10.11
C GLU A 179 2.17 23.18 -9.04
N PRO A 180 1.41 22.97 -7.94
CA PRO A 180 1.69 21.90 -7.01
C PRO A 180 1.70 20.51 -7.67
N ALA A 181 0.79 20.25 -8.62
CA ALA A 181 0.76 18.97 -9.33
C ALA A 181 2.07 18.70 -10.07
N ARG A 182 2.58 19.66 -10.84
CA ARG A 182 3.89 19.56 -11.53
C ARG A 182 5.05 19.37 -10.57
N HIS A 183 5.05 20.05 -9.42
CA HIS A 183 6.05 19.87 -8.39
C HIS A 183 6.12 18.41 -7.93
N TYR A 184 4.98 17.79 -7.63
CA TYR A 184 4.94 16.40 -7.18
C TYR A 184 5.25 15.40 -8.31
N VAL A 185 4.88 15.67 -9.57
CA VAL A 185 5.33 14.84 -10.71
C VAL A 185 6.85 14.85 -10.86
N ALA A 186 7.49 16.02 -10.72
CA ALA A 186 8.96 16.09 -10.73
C ALA A 186 9.56 15.21 -9.65
N ARG A 187 8.94 15.17 -8.46
CA ARG A 187 9.36 14.31 -7.36
C ARG A 187 9.14 12.82 -7.66
N VAL A 188 8.00 12.45 -8.27
CA VAL A 188 7.73 11.07 -8.72
C VAL A 188 8.84 10.60 -9.67
N ARG A 189 9.21 11.41 -10.65
CA ARG A 189 10.28 11.09 -11.63
C ARG A 189 11.65 10.89 -10.98
N VAL A 190 11.93 11.58 -9.85
CA VAL A 190 13.18 11.37 -9.10
C VAL A 190 13.13 10.07 -8.30
N LEU A 191 11.97 9.73 -7.71
CA LEU A 191 11.81 8.54 -6.86
C LEU A 191 11.71 7.25 -7.68
N ASP A 192 10.98 7.29 -8.78
CA ASP A 192 10.85 6.18 -9.73
C ASP A 192 10.75 6.73 -11.16
N PRO A 193 11.88 6.80 -11.89
CA PRO A 193 11.90 7.26 -13.28
C PRO A 193 11.12 6.36 -14.26
N THR A 194 10.80 5.13 -13.85
CA THR A 194 10.12 4.14 -14.70
C THR A 194 8.60 4.16 -14.55
N LEU A 195 8.09 4.83 -13.50
CA LEU A 195 6.66 4.94 -13.27
C LEU A 195 6.02 5.84 -14.34
N CYS A 196 5.07 5.25 -15.08
CA CYS A 196 4.29 5.92 -16.11
C CYS A 196 2.84 5.44 -16.08
N GLN A 197 1.96 6.05 -16.86
CA GLN A 197 0.54 5.66 -16.89
C GLN A 197 0.34 4.19 -17.26
N ALA A 198 1.11 3.64 -18.19
CA ALA A 198 1.02 2.25 -18.61
C ALA A 198 1.38 1.26 -17.51
N SER A 199 2.26 1.65 -16.58
CA SER A 199 2.71 0.78 -15.48
C SER A 199 1.84 0.84 -14.22
N LEU A 200 0.86 1.75 -14.15
CA LEU A 200 0.03 1.92 -12.94
C LEU A 200 -0.72 0.66 -12.52
N ALA A 201 -1.27 -0.08 -13.50
CA ALA A 201 -1.98 -1.33 -13.24
C ALA A 201 -1.08 -2.43 -12.66
N GLU A 202 0.21 -2.43 -13.00
CA GLU A 202 1.19 -3.36 -12.43
C GLU A 202 1.72 -2.88 -11.07
N TRP A 203 1.82 -1.56 -10.91
CA TRP A 203 2.36 -0.95 -9.69
C TRP A 203 1.45 -1.18 -8.48
N LEU A 204 0.15 -0.86 -8.60
CA LEU A 204 -0.85 -1.07 -7.55
C LEU A 204 -1.93 -2.08 -8.01
N PRO A 205 -2.40 -2.96 -7.12
CA PRO A 205 -3.39 -3.98 -7.46
C PRO A 205 -4.82 -3.42 -7.47
N ILE A 206 -5.04 -2.24 -8.05
CA ILE A 206 -6.35 -1.61 -8.12
C ILE A 206 -7.28 -2.48 -8.97
N HIS A 207 -8.39 -2.92 -8.37
CA HIS A 207 -9.33 -3.85 -9.01
C HIS A 207 -10.33 -3.10 -9.91
N ARG A 208 -10.87 -1.98 -9.43
CA ARG A 208 -11.90 -1.24 -10.18
C ARG A 208 -11.27 -0.42 -11.29
N ALA A 209 -11.64 -0.70 -12.54
CA ALA A 209 -11.13 0.01 -13.72
C ALA A 209 -11.36 1.53 -13.64
N GLN A 210 -12.48 1.96 -13.05
CA GLN A 210 -12.78 3.39 -12.85
C GLN A 210 -11.80 4.09 -11.90
N ASP A 211 -11.32 3.40 -10.88
CA ASP A 211 -10.37 3.97 -9.91
C ASP A 211 -8.98 4.09 -10.55
N LEU A 212 -8.57 3.07 -11.30
CA LEU A 212 -7.34 3.11 -12.08
C LEU A 212 -7.38 4.22 -13.14
N ALA A 213 -8.50 4.36 -13.87
CA ALA A 213 -8.68 5.40 -14.86
C ALA A 213 -8.62 6.80 -14.22
N ARG A 214 -9.24 7.00 -13.04
CA ARG A 214 -9.20 8.27 -12.30
C ARG A 214 -7.79 8.63 -11.86
N LEU A 215 -7.00 7.65 -11.37
CA LEU A 215 -5.61 7.87 -11.02
C LEU A 215 -4.77 8.26 -12.25
N ALA A 216 -4.95 7.55 -13.36
CA ALA A 216 -4.28 7.85 -14.62
C ALA A 216 -4.66 9.24 -15.16
N GLU A 217 -5.93 9.63 -15.06
CA GLU A 217 -6.41 10.96 -15.44
C GLU A 217 -5.73 12.06 -14.63
N GLY A 218 -5.70 11.91 -13.28
CA GLY A 218 -5.05 12.88 -12.40
C GLY A 218 -3.57 13.02 -12.69
N LEU A 219 -2.85 11.91 -12.90
CA LEU A 219 -1.44 11.93 -13.23
C LEU A 219 -1.15 12.53 -14.61
N ARG A 220 -2.00 12.25 -15.61
CA ARG A 220 -1.90 12.88 -16.95
C ARG A 220 -2.10 14.38 -16.85
N ALA A 221 -3.11 14.83 -16.11
CA ALA A 221 -3.36 16.25 -15.87
C ALA A 221 -2.21 16.93 -15.12
N ALA A 222 -1.49 16.19 -14.28
CA ALA A 222 -0.27 16.66 -13.61
C ALA A 222 0.96 16.68 -14.51
N GLY A 223 0.95 16.01 -15.69
CA GLY A 223 2.04 15.94 -16.65
C GLY A 223 2.92 14.68 -16.53
N LEU A 224 2.41 13.59 -15.97
CA LEU A 224 3.03 12.26 -16.02
C LEU A 224 2.46 11.49 -17.21
N GLU A 225 3.30 11.15 -18.17
CA GLU A 225 2.97 10.38 -19.37
C GLU A 225 3.14 8.87 -19.14
#